data_51b66e7aead4a1a341bb07a8a6c41777
#
_entry.id   51b66e7aead4a1a341bb07a8a6c41777
#
_cell.length_a   1.000
_cell.length_b   1.000
_cell.length_c   1.000
_cell.angle_alpha   90.00
_cell.angle_beta   90.00
_cell.angle_gamma   90.00
#
_symmetry.space_group_name_H-M   'P 1'
#
loop_
_entity.id
_entity.type
_entity.pdbx_description
1 polymer ?
#
loop_
_entity_poly.entity_id
_entity_poly.type
_entity_poly.pdbx_seq_one_letter_code
_entity_poly.pdbx_strand_id
1 'polypeptide(L)'
;SERFNNSMIAVGLAIVGNETDIASGKYDRKLDIIGEWFKKLAPRPVFLRIGYEFDGTDWNHYVPETYIPAYKHIKDHFDAAGIHNVAYVWQSKGDGTPLSDMQKWYPGDEYVDWCAYSYFGQPDQVMIEFARMKGKPVFIAESTPVFQKGQTYFDADIKKPEIARKIWDEWFTKFFSVIEENSDVVKAFSYINVEWLSQPMWIVNVTFQQCDSRIQQSEYVSNHWK
;
A
#
# COMPACT_ATOMS: atom_id res chain seq x y z
N SER A 1 5.98 19.93 -6.45
CA SER A 1 5.45 21.02 -7.29
C SER A 1 4.38 21.77 -6.52
N GLU A 2 4.18 23.05 -6.79
CA GLU A 2 3.17 23.91 -6.14
C GLU A 2 1.74 23.33 -6.21
N ARG A 3 1.43 22.61 -7.28
CA ARG A 3 0.11 21.97 -7.50
C ARG A 3 -0.30 21.00 -6.39
N PHE A 4 0.65 20.44 -5.65
CA PHE A 4 0.39 19.41 -4.63
C PHE A 4 0.88 19.80 -3.24
N ASN A 5 1.00 21.10 -2.96
CA ASN A 5 1.51 21.58 -1.67
C ASN A 5 0.68 21.13 -0.45
N ASN A 6 -0.62 20.92 -0.65
CA ASN A 6 -1.54 20.49 0.40
C ASN A 6 -1.80 18.97 0.40
N SER A 7 -1.01 18.20 -0.36
CA SER A 7 -1.18 16.73 -0.44
C SER A 7 -0.19 16.03 0.47
N MET A 8 -0.63 14.95 1.13
CA MET A 8 0.27 13.99 1.75
C MET A 8 1.02 13.21 0.68
N ILE A 9 2.15 12.64 1.07
CA ILE A 9 2.97 11.82 0.17
C ILE A 9 3.03 10.41 0.74
N ALA A 10 2.73 9.40 -0.08
CA ALA A 10 2.98 8.01 0.25
C ALA A 10 4.22 7.52 -0.50
N VAL A 11 5.16 6.94 0.23
CA VAL A 11 6.44 6.45 -0.30
C VAL A 11 6.57 4.97 0.02
N GLY A 12 6.78 4.14 -0.99
CA GLY A 12 7.17 2.74 -0.82
C GLY A 12 8.69 2.62 -0.76
N LEU A 13 9.21 2.04 0.30
CA LEU A 13 10.63 1.73 0.46
C LEU A 13 10.83 0.22 0.38
N ALA A 14 11.19 -0.26 -0.82
CA ALA A 14 11.55 -1.66 -1.01
C ALA A 14 12.89 -1.96 -0.35
N ILE A 15 12.94 -3.04 0.44
CA ILE A 15 14.15 -3.46 1.16
C ILE A 15 14.60 -4.88 0.80
N VAL A 16 13.93 -5.49 -0.17
CA VAL A 16 14.13 -6.88 -0.61
C VAL A 16 15.61 -7.20 -0.85
N GLY A 17 16.10 -8.25 -0.16
CA GLY A 17 17.46 -8.74 -0.26
C GLY A 17 18.52 -7.86 0.43
N ASN A 18 18.11 -6.81 1.15
CA ASN A 18 19.00 -5.90 1.85
C ASN A 18 18.70 -5.80 3.36
N GLU A 19 17.78 -6.60 3.88
CA GLU A 19 17.25 -6.49 5.24
C GLU A 19 18.35 -6.58 6.29
N THR A 20 19.23 -7.59 6.18
CA THR A 20 20.35 -7.80 7.11
C THR A 20 21.37 -6.64 7.04
N ASP A 21 21.67 -6.16 5.84
CA ASP A 21 22.60 -5.06 5.63
C ASP A 21 22.03 -3.74 6.16
N ILE A 22 20.71 -3.52 6.01
CA ILE A 22 20.01 -2.37 6.59
C ILE A 22 20.04 -2.45 8.12
N ALA A 23 19.67 -3.59 8.69
CA ALA A 23 19.66 -3.78 10.14
C ALA A 23 21.04 -3.60 10.78
N SER A 24 22.13 -3.84 10.03
CA SER A 24 23.52 -3.65 10.49
C SER A 24 24.06 -2.22 10.31
N GLY A 25 23.26 -1.30 9.75
CA GLY A 25 23.65 0.09 9.49
C GLY A 25 24.48 0.31 8.22
N LYS A 26 24.68 -0.72 7.41
CA LYS A 26 25.46 -0.60 6.16
C LYS A 26 24.82 0.38 5.15
N TYR A 27 23.54 0.62 5.26
CA TYR A 27 22.77 1.53 4.41
C TYR A 27 22.48 2.90 5.03
N ASP A 28 23.02 3.22 6.22
CA ASP A 28 22.73 4.47 6.95
C ASP A 28 22.94 5.71 6.10
N ARG A 29 24.03 5.76 5.32
CA ARG A 29 24.28 6.87 4.40
C ARG A 29 23.16 7.05 3.35
N LYS A 30 22.52 5.98 2.92
CA LYS A 30 21.36 6.08 2.00
C LYS A 30 20.11 6.54 2.76
N LEU A 31 19.95 6.08 3.99
CA LEU A 31 18.88 6.55 4.87
C LEU A 31 19.03 8.04 5.19
N ASP A 32 20.25 8.52 5.41
CA ASP A 32 20.52 9.97 5.57
C ASP A 32 20.01 10.78 4.38
N ILE A 33 20.29 10.33 3.15
CA ILE A 33 19.83 11.00 1.93
C ILE A 33 18.30 11.08 1.86
N ILE A 34 17.63 9.96 2.18
CA ILE A 34 16.17 9.90 2.23
C ILE A 34 15.64 10.81 3.36
N GLY A 35 16.27 10.76 4.51
CA GLY A 35 15.92 11.57 5.68
C GLY A 35 16.03 13.09 5.40
N GLU A 36 17.09 13.52 4.75
CA GLU A 36 17.22 14.92 4.33
C GLU A 36 16.16 15.36 3.31
N TRP A 37 15.70 14.42 2.48
CA TRP A 37 14.55 14.68 1.61
C TRP A 37 13.26 14.82 2.41
N PHE A 38 13.00 13.99 3.41
CA PHE A 38 11.83 14.12 4.28
C PHE A 38 11.84 15.43 5.06
N LYS A 39 12.99 15.85 5.59
CA LYS A 39 13.14 17.16 6.25
C LYS A 39 12.75 18.34 5.34
N LYS A 40 13.14 18.27 4.06
CA LYS A 40 12.77 19.31 3.06
C LYS A 40 11.27 19.31 2.74
N LEU A 41 10.56 18.24 3.01
CA LEU A 41 9.11 18.17 2.83
C LEU A 41 8.35 18.72 4.04
N ALA A 42 8.98 18.81 5.22
CA ALA A 42 8.32 19.29 6.42
C ALA A 42 7.71 20.68 6.24
N PRO A 43 6.52 20.95 6.82
CA PRO A 43 5.72 20.09 7.71
C PRO A 43 4.80 19.10 6.97
N ARG A 44 4.96 18.87 5.67
CA ARG A 44 4.11 17.95 4.89
C ARG A 44 4.25 16.54 5.44
N PRO A 45 3.12 15.85 5.78
CA PRO A 45 3.15 14.46 6.24
C PRO A 45 3.57 13.50 5.12
N VAL A 46 4.35 12.48 5.50
CA VAL A 46 4.76 11.38 4.61
C VAL A 46 4.31 10.06 5.22
N PHE A 47 3.58 9.25 4.45
CA PHE A 47 3.36 7.84 4.76
C PHE A 47 4.53 7.03 4.18
N LEU A 48 5.35 6.44 5.05
CA LEU A 48 6.48 5.61 4.64
C LEU A 48 6.13 4.13 4.81
N ARG A 49 5.95 3.43 3.70
CA ARG A 49 5.66 1.99 3.63
C ARG A 49 6.98 1.22 3.53
N ILE A 50 7.52 0.80 4.68
CA ILE A 50 8.80 0.08 4.75
C ILE A 50 8.56 -1.40 4.44
N GLY A 51 9.23 -1.92 3.41
CA GLY A 51 9.12 -3.33 3.03
C GLY A 51 7.68 -3.73 2.82
N TYR A 52 6.93 -2.92 2.04
CA TYR A 52 5.50 -3.13 1.77
C TYR A 52 5.22 -4.53 1.24
N GLU A 53 4.00 -5.04 1.50
CA GLU A 53 3.59 -6.42 1.21
C GLU A 53 4.56 -7.44 1.84
N PHE A 54 4.84 -7.26 3.14
CA PHE A 54 5.83 -8.05 3.87
C PHE A 54 5.59 -9.56 3.78
N ASP A 55 4.35 -9.99 3.65
CA ASP A 55 3.89 -11.37 3.55
C ASP A 55 3.73 -11.87 2.10
N GLY A 56 4.11 -11.07 1.12
CA GLY A 56 4.18 -11.43 -0.29
C GLY A 56 5.41 -12.29 -0.61
N THR A 57 5.51 -13.46 0.00
CA THR A 57 6.70 -14.32 -0.04
C THR A 57 7.10 -14.80 -1.44
N ASP A 58 6.15 -14.83 -2.38
CA ASP A 58 6.40 -15.26 -3.76
C ASP A 58 7.19 -14.23 -4.57
N TRP A 59 7.18 -12.96 -4.17
CA TRP A 59 7.89 -11.88 -4.89
C TRP A 59 8.85 -11.07 -4.02
N ASN A 60 8.56 -10.89 -2.73
CA ASN A 60 9.41 -10.13 -1.83
C ASN A 60 10.44 -11.00 -1.11
N HIS A 61 10.15 -12.27 -0.87
CA HIS A 61 11.04 -13.25 -0.22
C HIS A 61 11.49 -12.84 1.19
N TYR A 62 10.77 -11.94 1.86
CA TYR A 62 11.07 -11.56 3.24
C TYR A 62 10.87 -12.73 4.20
N VAL A 63 11.58 -12.68 5.32
CA VAL A 63 11.34 -13.51 6.49
C VAL A 63 11.31 -12.62 7.74
N PRO A 64 10.48 -12.92 8.76
CA PRO A 64 10.30 -12.06 9.93
C PRO A 64 11.61 -11.73 10.66
N GLU A 65 12.52 -12.70 10.72
CA GLU A 65 13.78 -12.61 11.45
C GLU A 65 14.73 -11.54 10.89
N THR A 66 14.66 -11.23 9.61
CA THR A 66 15.47 -10.18 8.97
C THR A 66 14.67 -8.92 8.71
N TYR A 67 13.39 -9.05 8.39
CA TYR A 67 12.49 -7.95 8.09
C TYR A 67 12.29 -7.02 9.30
N ILE A 68 11.94 -7.59 10.46
CA ILE A 68 11.64 -6.80 11.68
C ILE A 68 12.84 -5.96 12.12
N PRO A 69 14.07 -6.51 12.24
CA PRO A 69 15.24 -5.69 12.57
C PRO A 69 15.50 -4.56 11.59
N ALA A 70 15.33 -4.81 10.28
CA ALA A 70 15.50 -3.79 9.24
C ALA A 70 14.45 -2.68 9.35
N TYR A 71 13.18 -3.04 9.55
CA TYR A 71 12.10 -2.07 9.76
C TYR A 71 12.38 -1.16 10.96
N LYS A 72 12.75 -1.75 12.10
CA LYS A 72 13.08 -1.03 13.32
C LYS A 72 14.27 -0.11 13.12
N HIS A 73 15.35 -0.60 12.52
CA HIS A 73 16.55 0.20 12.26
C HIS A 73 16.24 1.45 11.42
N ILE A 74 15.41 1.33 10.37
CA ILE A 74 15.02 2.47 9.54
C ILE A 74 14.29 3.53 10.36
N LYS A 75 13.32 3.10 11.19
CA LYS A 75 12.59 4.03 12.05
C LYS A 75 13.50 4.71 13.08
N ASP A 76 14.28 3.92 13.80
CA ASP A 76 15.19 4.42 14.83
C ASP A 76 16.20 5.42 14.25
N HIS A 77 16.71 5.14 13.03
CA HIS A 77 17.64 6.02 12.33
C HIS A 77 16.98 7.37 11.98
N PHE A 78 15.75 7.37 11.48
CA PHE A 78 15.03 8.60 11.15
C PHE A 78 14.61 9.38 12.41
N ASP A 79 14.21 8.69 13.47
CA ASP A 79 13.87 9.31 14.75
C ASP A 79 15.10 9.99 15.36
N ALA A 80 16.26 9.31 15.38
CA ALA A 80 17.53 9.86 15.82
C ALA A 80 17.99 11.06 14.99
N ALA A 81 17.66 11.08 13.70
CA ALA A 81 17.92 12.21 12.81
C ALA A 81 16.93 13.39 12.99
N GLY A 82 15.95 13.29 13.91
CA GLY A 82 14.95 14.34 14.16
C GLY A 82 13.92 14.52 13.04
N ILE A 83 13.56 13.43 12.37
CA ILE A 83 12.54 13.45 11.31
C ILE A 83 11.18 13.14 11.94
N HIS A 84 10.28 14.13 11.97
CA HIS A 84 8.99 14.05 12.68
C HIS A 84 7.76 14.16 11.78
N ASN A 85 7.94 14.27 10.47
CA ASN A 85 6.84 14.36 9.51
C ASN A 85 6.58 13.05 8.76
N VAL A 86 7.09 11.93 9.28
CA VAL A 86 6.91 10.59 8.71
C VAL A 86 6.00 9.77 9.61
N ALA A 87 5.00 9.14 9.02
CA ALA A 87 4.18 8.11 9.64
C ALA A 87 4.60 6.74 9.05
N TYR A 88 4.93 5.80 9.92
CA TYR A 88 5.47 4.50 9.56
C TYR A 88 4.33 3.51 9.30
N VAL A 89 4.27 3.01 8.08
CA VAL A 89 3.18 2.17 7.57
C VAL A 89 3.67 0.73 7.42
N TRP A 90 3.00 -0.19 8.10
CA TRP A 90 3.23 -1.62 8.02
C TRP A 90 2.15 -2.27 7.16
N GLN A 91 2.52 -2.76 5.96
CA GLN A 91 1.60 -3.15 4.91
C GLN A 91 1.71 -4.63 4.55
N SER A 92 0.59 -5.36 4.63
CA SER A 92 0.43 -6.68 4.04
C SER A 92 0.09 -6.63 2.55
N LYS A 93 0.26 -7.77 1.87
CA LYS A 93 -0.17 -7.96 0.48
C LYS A 93 -1.71 -7.93 0.30
N GLY A 94 -2.44 -8.01 1.40
CA GLY A 94 -3.88 -8.19 1.43
C GLY A 94 -4.27 -9.61 1.84
N ASP A 95 -5.42 -10.08 1.37
CA ASP A 95 -6.06 -11.32 1.78
C ASP A 95 -5.13 -12.56 1.85
N GLY A 96 -5.41 -13.44 2.80
CA GLY A 96 -4.88 -14.81 2.88
C GLY A 96 -3.82 -15.07 3.96
N THR A 97 -3.33 -14.06 4.68
CA THR A 97 -2.38 -14.27 5.78
C THR A 97 -3.12 -14.45 7.11
N PRO A 98 -3.03 -15.63 7.76
CA PRO A 98 -3.68 -15.86 9.05
C PRO A 98 -3.15 -14.92 10.15
N LEU A 99 -3.99 -14.61 11.13
CA LEU A 99 -3.63 -13.74 12.26
C LEU A 99 -2.36 -14.21 12.99
N SER A 100 -2.23 -15.51 13.21
CA SER A 100 -1.05 -16.10 13.88
C SER A 100 0.25 -15.87 13.11
N ASP A 101 0.17 -15.82 11.79
CA ASP A 101 1.33 -15.57 10.94
C ASP A 101 1.59 -14.06 10.82
N MET A 102 0.54 -13.26 10.67
CA MET A 102 0.64 -11.80 10.67
C MET A 102 1.33 -11.26 11.92
N GLN A 103 1.02 -11.81 13.10
CA GLN A 103 1.66 -11.43 14.36
C GLN A 103 3.17 -11.66 14.38
N LYS A 104 3.68 -12.65 13.63
CA LYS A 104 5.12 -12.93 13.55
C LYS A 104 5.88 -11.84 12.80
N TRP A 105 5.21 -11.07 11.97
CA TRP A 105 5.79 -10.00 11.15
C TRP A 105 5.73 -8.61 11.81
N TYR A 106 5.01 -8.49 12.94
CA TYR A 106 4.72 -7.19 13.52
C TYR A 106 5.93 -6.58 14.25
N PRO A 107 6.41 -5.40 13.85
CA PRO A 107 7.60 -4.80 14.45
C PRO A 107 7.40 -4.32 15.90
N GLY A 108 6.15 -4.09 16.30
CA GLY A 108 5.81 -3.57 17.62
C GLY A 108 5.01 -2.28 17.56
N ASP A 109 4.26 -2.00 18.63
CA ASP A 109 3.31 -0.88 18.66
C ASP A 109 4.01 0.48 18.55
N GLU A 110 5.25 0.58 19.05
CA GLU A 110 6.11 1.77 19.01
C GLU A 110 6.73 2.02 17.64
N TYR A 111 6.75 1.01 16.75
CA TYR A 111 7.34 1.10 15.41
C TYR A 111 6.32 1.31 14.30
N VAL A 112 5.05 1.03 14.55
CA VAL A 112 3.99 1.11 13.55
C VAL A 112 3.00 2.20 13.92
N ASP A 113 2.82 3.19 13.04
CA ASP A 113 1.78 4.22 13.17
C ASP A 113 0.49 3.82 12.49
N TRP A 114 0.60 3.15 11.32
CA TRP A 114 -0.51 2.72 10.49
C TRP A 114 -0.36 1.27 10.08
N CYS A 115 -1.41 0.48 10.23
CA CYS A 115 -1.55 -0.79 9.53
C CYS A 115 -2.04 -0.53 8.11
N ALA A 116 -1.64 -1.39 7.17
CA ALA A 116 -2.03 -1.22 5.78
C ALA A 116 -2.12 -2.53 5.02
N TYR A 117 -2.86 -2.53 3.91
CA TYR A 117 -2.93 -3.68 3.00
C TYR A 117 -3.19 -3.24 1.56
N SER A 118 -2.96 -4.16 0.61
CA SER A 118 -3.31 -4.00 -0.80
C SER A 118 -4.70 -4.58 -1.07
N TYR A 119 -5.56 -3.83 -1.78
CA TYR A 119 -6.90 -4.23 -2.15
C TYR A 119 -7.02 -4.36 -3.68
N PHE A 120 -7.02 -5.59 -4.17
CA PHE A 120 -7.22 -5.89 -5.60
C PHE A 120 -8.57 -6.55 -5.90
N GLY A 121 -9.41 -6.73 -4.90
CA GLY A 121 -10.76 -7.28 -5.06
C GLY A 121 -11.39 -7.84 -3.80
N GLN A 122 -10.61 -7.98 -2.73
CA GLN A 122 -11.10 -8.45 -1.43
C GLN A 122 -10.47 -7.64 -0.29
N PRO A 123 -11.21 -7.40 0.81
CA PRO A 123 -10.66 -6.79 2.01
C PRO A 123 -9.75 -7.77 2.77
N ASP A 124 -8.71 -7.25 3.38
CA ASP A 124 -7.94 -7.99 4.37
C ASP A 124 -8.59 -7.86 5.75
N GLN A 125 -9.56 -8.71 6.03
CA GLN A 125 -10.27 -8.70 7.31
C GLN A 125 -9.34 -8.97 8.49
N VAL A 126 -8.31 -9.79 8.29
CA VAL A 126 -7.34 -10.08 9.34
C VAL A 126 -6.53 -8.84 9.70
N MET A 127 -6.07 -8.07 8.71
CA MET A 127 -5.37 -6.81 8.95
C MET A 127 -6.29 -5.76 9.60
N ILE A 128 -7.53 -5.66 9.17
CA ILE A 128 -8.52 -4.74 9.75
C ILE A 128 -8.75 -5.06 11.24
N GLU A 129 -8.97 -6.34 11.57
CA GLU A 129 -9.16 -6.78 12.96
C GLU A 129 -7.88 -6.62 13.78
N PHE A 130 -6.73 -6.94 13.22
CA PHE A 130 -5.43 -6.73 13.87
C PHE A 130 -5.22 -5.25 14.22
N ALA A 131 -5.51 -4.36 13.28
CA ALA A 131 -5.41 -2.92 13.50
C ALA A 131 -6.32 -2.44 14.64
N ARG A 132 -7.57 -2.95 14.71
CA ARG A 132 -8.48 -2.66 15.83
C ARG A 132 -7.91 -3.12 17.17
N MET A 133 -7.38 -4.34 17.23
CA MET A 133 -6.75 -4.88 18.45
C MET A 133 -5.55 -4.03 18.90
N LYS A 134 -4.82 -3.45 17.95
CA LYS A 134 -3.64 -2.61 18.19
C LYS A 134 -3.96 -1.12 18.36
N GLY A 135 -5.22 -0.72 18.17
CA GLY A 135 -5.61 0.70 18.20
C GLY A 135 -4.94 1.53 17.09
N LYS A 136 -4.64 0.91 15.94
CA LYS A 136 -3.99 1.56 14.81
C LYS A 136 -4.98 1.88 13.69
N PRO A 137 -4.87 3.03 13.02
CA PRO A 137 -5.64 3.29 11.80
C PRO A 137 -5.16 2.39 10.64
N VAL A 138 -6.07 2.14 9.70
CA VAL A 138 -5.80 1.38 8.48
C VAL A 138 -5.70 2.29 7.28
N PHE A 139 -4.68 2.06 6.48
CA PHE A 139 -4.48 2.64 5.15
C PHE A 139 -4.60 1.53 4.09
N ILE A 140 -5.61 1.58 3.24
CA ILE A 140 -5.65 0.76 2.03
C ILE A 140 -4.62 1.35 1.05
N ALA A 141 -3.38 0.87 1.13
CA ALA A 141 -2.21 1.53 0.56
C ALA A 141 -2.07 1.35 -0.96
N GLU A 142 -2.67 0.30 -1.48
CA GLU A 142 -2.76 0.04 -2.92
C GLU A 142 -4.14 -0.49 -3.25
N SER A 143 -4.81 0.08 -4.24
CA SER A 143 -6.10 -0.43 -4.69
C SER A 143 -6.34 -0.14 -6.16
N THR A 144 -6.82 -1.13 -6.88
CA THR A 144 -7.21 -1.01 -8.29
C THR A 144 -8.01 -2.24 -8.73
N PRO A 145 -8.99 -2.11 -9.62
CA PRO A 145 -9.57 -3.27 -10.29
C PRO A 145 -8.52 -3.92 -11.19
N VAL A 146 -8.37 -5.23 -11.05
CA VAL A 146 -7.47 -6.06 -11.87
C VAL A 146 -8.21 -7.28 -12.38
N PHE A 147 -7.68 -7.91 -13.42
CA PHE A 147 -8.23 -9.17 -13.89
C PHE A 147 -8.05 -10.26 -12.83
N GLN A 148 -9.14 -10.89 -12.44
CA GLN A 148 -9.13 -12.06 -11.58
C GLN A 148 -9.92 -13.19 -12.23
N LYS A 149 -9.33 -14.39 -12.27
CA LYS A 149 -9.98 -15.55 -12.83
C LYS A 149 -11.32 -15.83 -12.14
N GLY A 150 -12.39 -15.92 -12.93
CA GLY A 150 -13.74 -16.15 -12.42
C GLY A 150 -14.55 -14.88 -12.17
N GLN A 151 -13.99 -13.70 -12.32
CA GLN A 151 -14.75 -12.45 -12.32
C GLN A 151 -15.39 -12.16 -13.67
N THR A 152 -16.48 -11.39 -13.68
CA THR A 152 -17.25 -11.11 -14.89
C THR A 152 -16.65 -9.99 -15.72
N TYR A 153 -15.74 -9.16 -15.17
CA TYR A 153 -14.98 -8.17 -15.91
C TYR A 153 -13.59 -8.71 -16.29
N PHE A 154 -13.57 -9.53 -17.34
CA PHE A 154 -12.32 -10.12 -17.85
C PHE A 154 -11.31 -9.12 -18.37
N ASP A 155 -11.79 -8.02 -18.86
CA ASP A 155 -11.02 -6.95 -19.44
C ASP A 155 -11.32 -5.72 -18.60
N ALA A 156 -10.49 -5.45 -17.62
CA ALA A 156 -10.67 -4.30 -16.75
C ALA A 156 -10.35 -2.95 -17.46
N ASP A 157 -10.60 -2.88 -18.77
CA ASP A 157 -10.49 -1.65 -19.54
C ASP A 157 -11.69 -0.74 -19.28
N ILE A 158 -11.51 0.16 -18.36
CA ILE A 158 -12.48 1.14 -17.90
C ILE A 158 -13.00 2.07 -19.03
N LYS A 159 -12.31 2.12 -20.19
CA LYS A 159 -12.75 2.90 -21.37
C LYS A 159 -13.98 2.28 -22.04
N LYS A 160 -14.20 0.99 -21.87
CA LYS A 160 -15.37 0.29 -22.43
C LYS A 160 -16.58 0.53 -21.53
N PRO A 161 -17.68 1.16 -22.01
CA PRO A 161 -18.82 1.54 -21.16
C PRO A 161 -19.44 0.37 -20.39
N GLU A 162 -19.55 -0.79 -21.02
CA GLU A 162 -20.09 -2.00 -20.40
C GLU A 162 -19.13 -2.55 -19.31
N ILE A 163 -17.83 -2.45 -19.52
CA ILE A 163 -16.81 -2.84 -18.53
C ILE A 163 -16.77 -1.82 -17.38
N ALA A 164 -16.83 -0.53 -17.70
CA ALA A 164 -16.86 0.52 -16.69
C ALA A 164 -18.00 0.34 -15.68
N ARG A 165 -19.22 -0.01 -16.15
CA ARG A 165 -20.37 -0.30 -15.28
C ARG A 165 -20.15 -1.53 -14.42
N LYS A 166 -19.66 -2.63 -15.00
CA LYS A 166 -19.34 -3.86 -14.24
C LYS A 166 -18.27 -3.61 -13.19
N ILE A 167 -17.19 -2.90 -13.54
CA ILE A 167 -16.14 -2.54 -12.58
C ILE A 167 -16.72 -1.70 -11.46
N TRP A 168 -17.62 -0.74 -11.78
CA TRP A 168 -18.27 0.05 -10.75
C TRP A 168 -19.08 -0.83 -9.79
N ASP A 169 -19.96 -1.67 -10.33
CA ASP A 169 -20.87 -2.49 -9.55
C ASP A 169 -20.16 -3.60 -8.75
N GLU A 170 -19.15 -4.24 -9.35
CA GLU A 170 -18.50 -5.41 -8.78
C GLU A 170 -17.24 -5.09 -7.98
N TRP A 171 -16.57 -3.95 -8.27
CA TRP A 171 -15.33 -3.58 -7.60
C TRP A 171 -15.48 -2.29 -6.77
N PHE A 172 -15.81 -1.15 -7.37
CA PHE A 172 -15.86 0.12 -6.66
C PHE A 172 -16.92 0.14 -5.56
N THR A 173 -18.12 -0.38 -5.83
CA THR A 173 -19.19 -0.47 -4.82
C THR A 173 -18.73 -1.29 -3.62
N LYS A 174 -18.10 -2.44 -3.85
CA LYS A 174 -17.56 -3.26 -2.75
C LYS A 174 -16.41 -2.58 -2.02
N PHE A 175 -15.52 -1.93 -2.76
CA PHE A 175 -14.40 -1.19 -2.18
C PHE A 175 -14.88 -0.09 -1.24
N PHE A 176 -15.86 0.71 -1.66
CA PHE A 176 -16.42 1.75 -0.81
C PHE A 176 -17.23 1.18 0.36
N SER A 177 -17.99 0.09 0.16
CA SER A 177 -18.67 -0.59 1.27
C SER A 177 -17.69 -1.06 2.35
N VAL A 178 -16.54 -1.62 1.97
CA VAL A 178 -15.50 -2.00 2.95
C VAL A 178 -15.01 -0.79 3.74
N ILE A 179 -14.80 0.36 3.10
CA ILE A 179 -14.38 1.59 3.77
C ILE A 179 -15.46 2.09 4.74
N GLU A 180 -16.72 2.12 4.31
CA GLU A 180 -17.85 2.57 5.10
C GLU A 180 -18.09 1.67 6.32
N GLU A 181 -18.16 0.36 6.10
CA GLU A 181 -18.39 -0.65 7.15
C GLU A 181 -17.26 -0.69 8.19
N ASN A 182 -16.05 -0.27 7.83
CA ASN A 182 -14.88 -0.23 8.70
C ASN A 182 -14.38 1.20 8.96
N SER A 183 -15.26 2.20 8.85
CA SER A 183 -14.91 3.62 9.01
C SER A 183 -14.38 3.99 10.40
N ASP A 184 -14.59 3.12 11.39
CA ASP A 184 -13.98 3.23 12.72
C ASP A 184 -12.46 3.11 12.67
N VAL A 185 -11.89 2.33 11.75
CA VAL A 185 -10.47 2.02 11.66
C VAL A 185 -9.85 2.36 10.31
N VAL A 186 -10.55 2.20 9.18
CA VAL A 186 -10.06 2.59 7.85
C VAL A 186 -10.14 4.11 7.71
N LYS A 187 -8.99 4.76 7.58
CA LYS A 187 -8.87 6.24 7.59
C LYS A 187 -8.24 6.81 6.32
N ALA A 188 -7.64 5.97 5.49
CA ALA A 188 -7.03 6.41 4.25
C ALA A 188 -7.07 5.30 3.19
N PHE A 189 -7.09 5.71 1.94
CA PHE A 189 -6.85 4.80 0.82
C PHE A 189 -6.06 5.51 -0.29
N SER A 190 -5.39 4.73 -1.13
CA SER A 190 -4.83 5.20 -2.38
C SER A 190 -5.30 4.32 -3.54
N TYR A 191 -5.60 4.96 -4.67
CA TYR A 191 -6.04 4.30 -5.89
C TYR A 191 -4.92 4.34 -6.94
N ILE A 192 -4.61 3.19 -7.54
CA ILE A 192 -3.60 3.09 -8.59
C ILE A 192 -4.26 3.42 -9.92
N ASN A 193 -4.11 4.68 -10.34
CA ASN A 193 -4.73 5.24 -11.53
C ASN A 193 -3.80 5.13 -12.74
N VAL A 194 -3.66 3.92 -13.30
CA VAL A 194 -2.65 3.59 -14.30
C VAL A 194 -3.19 2.76 -15.45
N GLU A 195 -2.54 2.83 -16.60
CA GLU A 195 -2.64 1.86 -17.68
C GLU A 195 -1.56 0.80 -17.50
N TRP A 196 -1.95 -0.38 -17.05
CA TRP A 196 -1.02 -1.45 -16.70
C TRP A 196 -0.22 -1.98 -17.89
N LEU A 197 -0.83 -2.01 -19.11
CA LEU A 197 -0.15 -2.40 -20.34
C LEU A 197 1.07 -1.51 -20.68
N SER A 198 1.06 -0.26 -20.22
CA SER A 198 2.18 0.67 -20.43
C SER A 198 3.31 0.50 -19.41
N GLN A 199 3.14 -0.39 -18.42
CA GLN A 199 4.12 -0.61 -17.35
C GLN A 199 4.99 -1.83 -17.65
N PRO A 200 6.27 -1.67 -18.02
CA PRO A 200 7.12 -2.77 -18.50
C PRO A 200 7.23 -3.95 -17.53
N MET A 201 7.23 -3.70 -16.23
CA MET A 201 7.34 -4.75 -15.21
C MET A 201 6.11 -5.65 -15.12
N TRP A 202 4.96 -5.21 -15.64
CA TRP A 202 3.69 -5.95 -15.55
C TRP A 202 3.24 -6.57 -16.87
N ILE A 203 3.97 -6.33 -17.97
CA ILE A 203 3.58 -6.74 -19.34
C ILE A 203 3.42 -8.26 -19.49
N VAL A 204 4.11 -9.03 -18.66
CA VAL A 204 4.02 -10.50 -18.67
C VAL A 204 3.05 -11.06 -17.62
N ASN A 205 2.51 -10.21 -16.76
CA ASN A 205 1.60 -10.63 -15.69
C ASN A 205 0.15 -10.54 -16.19
N VAL A 206 -0.48 -11.71 -16.39
CA VAL A 206 -1.85 -11.81 -16.92
C VAL A 206 -2.91 -11.10 -16.07
N THR A 207 -2.67 -10.91 -14.78
CA THR A 207 -3.58 -10.21 -13.87
C THR A 207 -3.67 -8.71 -14.20
N PHE A 208 -2.56 -8.12 -14.60
CA PHE A 208 -2.46 -6.68 -14.83
C PHE A 208 -2.49 -6.30 -16.31
N GLN A 209 -1.94 -7.12 -17.20
CA GLN A 209 -1.75 -6.75 -18.60
C GLN A 209 -3.03 -6.41 -19.39
N GLN A 210 -4.22 -6.76 -18.89
CA GLN A 210 -5.49 -6.44 -19.54
C GLN A 210 -6.22 -5.28 -18.88
N CYS A 211 -5.56 -4.53 -18.01
CA CYS A 211 -6.20 -3.51 -17.17
C CYS A 211 -5.81 -2.10 -17.60
N ASP A 212 -6.81 -1.25 -17.82
CA ASP A 212 -6.67 0.19 -17.77
C ASP A 212 -7.57 0.71 -16.66
N SER A 213 -6.97 1.14 -15.55
CA SER A 213 -7.70 1.55 -14.35
C SER A 213 -7.78 3.08 -14.20
N ARG A 214 -7.42 3.84 -15.24
CA ARG A 214 -7.45 5.31 -15.19
C ARG A 214 -8.87 5.86 -15.17
N ILE A 215 -9.30 6.35 -14.03
CA ILE A 215 -10.65 6.89 -13.79
C ILE A 215 -11.08 7.90 -14.86
N GLN A 216 -10.18 8.80 -15.26
CA GLN A 216 -10.45 9.84 -16.26
C GLN A 216 -10.72 9.29 -17.68
N GLN A 217 -10.49 8.03 -17.93
CA GLN A 217 -10.76 7.39 -19.21
C GLN A 217 -12.23 6.94 -19.35
N SER A 218 -13.00 6.96 -18.27
CA SER A 218 -14.42 6.62 -18.27
C SER A 218 -15.24 7.76 -17.70
N GLU A 219 -16.13 8.31 -18.53
CA GLU A 219 -17.10 9.32 -18.08
C GLU A 219 -18.00 8.73 -16.98
N TYR A 220 -18.44 7.48 -17.13
CA TYR A 220 -19.27 6.80 -16.14
C TYR A 220 -18.58 6.74 -14.76
N VAL A 221 -17.35 6.21 -14.69
CA VAL A 221 -16.61 6.10 -13.44
C VAL A 221 -16.25 7.47 -12.87
N SER A 222 -15.79 8.41 -13.72
CA SER A 222 -15.45 9.78 -13.29
C SER A 222 -16.62 10.50 -12.64
N ASN A 223 -17.84 10.31 -13.15
CA ASN A 223 -19.02 10.96 -12.61
C ASN A 223 -19.49 10.34 -11.27
N HIS A 224 -19.26 9.04 -11.08
CA HIS A 224 -19.60 8.35 -9.84
C HIS A 224 -18.51 8.49 -8.76
N TRP A 225 -17.26 8.72 -9.15
CA TRP A 225 -16.14 8.93 -8.23
C TRP A 225 -16.22 10.25 -7.44
N LYS A 226 -16.97 11.25 -7.93
CA LYS A 226 -17.15 12.55 -7.27
C LYS A 226 -18.07 12.46 -6.06
#